data_155672d0fba6d0d24bf80f3a8587684c
#
_entry.id   155672d0fba6d0d24bf80f3a8587684c
#
_cell.length_a   1.000
_cell.length_b   1.000
_cell.length_c   1.000
_cell.angle_alpha   90.00
_cell.angle_beta   90.00
_cell.angle_gamma   90.00
#
_symmetry.space_group_name_H-M   'P 1'
#
loop_
_entity.id
_entity.type
_entity.pdbx_description
1 polymer ?
#
loop_
_entity_poly.entity_id
_entity_poly.type
_entity_poly.pdbx_seq_one_letter_code
_entity_poly.pdbx_strand_id
1 'polypeptide(L)'
;LADVVGALQTASRSDGPRVLSDLLDRAGISARYAILKVVTGGMRIGVSARLAKQALADLGPVDVTEIEELWHGLKPPYAELFAWLEGRAARPERTAKALFRPVMLSNPVGDGDLEKLDPGDYAAEWKWDGIRVQATCEGGVRRLYSRTGDDVSPAFPDLAAFMEFDGVLDGELLVGDPEHETGTFSDL
;
A
#
# COMPACT_ATOMS: atom_id res chain seq x y z
N LEU A 1 -18.28 13.61 -6.88
CA LEU A 1 -17.65 12.39 -6.35
C LEU A 1 -16.57 12.73 -5.32
N ALA A 2 -15.70 13.70 -5.58
CA ALA A 2 -14.67 14.12 -4.61
C ALA A 2 -15.28 14.54 -3.26
N ASP A 3 -16.37 15.30 -3.28
CA ASP A 3 -17.08 15.72 -2.06
C ASP A 3 -17.68 14.54 -1.27
N VAL A 4 -18.19 13.53 -1.98
CA VAL A 4 -18.69 12.28 -1.37
C VAL A 4 -17.54 11.52 -0.69
N VAL A 5 -16.42 11.35 -1.37
CA VAL A 5 -15.23 10.69 -0.81
C VAL A 5 -14.71 11.47 0.40
N GLY A 6 -14.60 12.81 0.30
CA GLY A 6 -14.16 13.66 1.40
C GLY A 6 -15.06 13.57 2.63
N ALA A 7 -16.38 13.61 2.44
CA ALA A 7 -17.33 13.46 3.53
C ALA A 7 -17.23 12.11 4.26
N LEU A 8 -16.99 11.02 3.50
CA LEU A 8 -16.84 9.68 4.07
C LEU A 8 -15.48 9.49 4.76
N GLN A 9 -14.41 10.06 4.22
CA GLN A 9 -13.07 9.97 4.83
C GLN A 9 -12.96 10.76 6.14
N THR A 10 -13.72 11.85 6.27
CA THR A 10 -13.69 12.71 7.47
C THR A 10 -14.72 12.28 8.53
N ALA A 11 -15.67 11.42 8.19
CA ALA A 11 -16.66 10.90 9.13
C ALA A 11 -16.00 10.01 10.19
N SER A 12 -16.42 10.20 11.45
CA SER A 12 -16.05 9.27 12.51
C SER A 12 -16.68 7.88 12.27
N ARG A 13 -16.14 6.85 12.93
CA ARG A 13 -16.69 5.48 12.83
C ARG A 13 -18.19 5.41 13.23
N SER A 14 -18.59 6.22 14.20
CA SER A 14 -19.99 6.33 14.66
C SER A 14 -20.90 7.12 13.71
N ASP A 15 -20.34 8.14 13.02
CA ASP A 15 -21.10 9.00 12.12
C ASP A 15 -21.19 8.46 10.68
N GLY A 16 -20.25 7.61 10.30
CA GLY A 16 -20.14 7.05 8.95
C GLY A 16 -21.46 6.52 8.39
N PRO A 17 -22.22 5.67 9.13
CA PRO A 17 -23.52 5.16 8.65
C PRO A 17 -24.54 6.26 8.38
N ARG A 18 -24.60 7.30 9.22
CA ARG A 18 -25.52 8.44 9.03
C ARG A 18 -25.13 9.27 7.81
N VAL A 19 -23.85 9.60 7.68
CA VAL A 19 -23.32 10.33 6.51
C VAL A 19 -23.60 9.56 5.23
N LEU A 20 -23.40 8.24 5.22
CA LEU A 20 -23.70 7.40 4.07
C LEU A 20 -25.20 7.41 3.74
N SER A 21 -26.09 7.27 4.73
CA SER A 21 -27.53 7.33 4.53
C SER A 21 -27.97 8.66 3.89
N ASP A 22 -27.49 9.79 4.43
CA ASP A 22 -27.77 11.12 3.90
C ASP A 22 -27.29 11.31 2.45
N LEU A 23 -26.16 10.70 2.10
CA LEU A 23 -25.64 10.72 0.72
C LEU A 23 -26.51 9.88 -0.22
N LEU A 24 -26.92 8.69 0.23
CA LEU A 24 -27.78 7.79 -0.56
C LEU A 24 -29.17 8.38 -0.78
N ASP A 25 -29.75 9.05 0.23
CA ASP A 25 -31.10 9.65 0.13
C ASP A 25 -31.15 10.77 -0.90
N ARG A 26 -30.07 11.53 -1.05
CA ARG A 26 -29.94 12.63 -2.03
C ARG A 26 -29.51 12.17 -3.43
N ALA A 27 -29.11 10.93 -3.57
CA ALA A 27 -28.55 10.41 -4.82
C ALA A 27 -29.60 9.70 -5.67
N GLY A 28 -29.53 9.86 -6.98
CA GLY A 28 -30.30 9.03 -7.92
C GLY A 28 -29.77 7.58 -7.98
N ILE A 29 -30.52 6.68 -8.60
CA ILE A 29 -30.27 5.22 -8.59
C ILE A 29 -28.83 4.88 -8.99
N SER A 30 -28.33 5.41 -10.11
CA SER A 30 -26.97 5.14 -10.59
C SER A 30 -25.91 5.68 -9.65
N ALA A 31 -26.14 6.86 -9.04
CA ALA A 31 -25.21 7.46 -8.10
C ALA A 31 -25.19 6.68 -6.76
N ARG A 32 -26.32 6.17 -6.29
CA ARG A 32 -26.39 5.27 -5.11
C ARG A 32 -25.52 4.04 -5.32
N TYR A 33 -25.64 3.40 -6.48
CA TYR A 33 -24.82 2.24 -6.80
C TYR A 33 -23.32 2.58 -6.78
N ALA A 34 -22.92 3.71 -7.38
CA ALA A 34 -21.54 4.16 -7.39
C ALA A 34 -21.01 4.47 -5.97
N ILE A 35 -21.82 5.14 -5.13
CA ILE A 35 -21.48 5.42 -3.73
C ILE A 35 -21.24 4.12 -2.96
N LEU A 36 -22.17 3.16 -3.08
CA LEU A 36 -22.02 1.86 -2.42
C LEU A 36 -20.76 1.12 -2.88
N LYS A 37 -20.43 1.17 -4.18
CA LYS A 37 -19.21 0.57 -4.71
C LYS A 37 -17.95 1.23 -4.15
N VAL A 38 -17.93 2.54 -3.98
CA VAL A 38 -16.81 3.27 -3.34
C VAL A 38 -16.65 2.84 -1.89
N VAL A 39 -17.74 2.82 -1.11
CA VAL A 39 -17.70 2.51 0.33
C VAL A 39 -17.30 1.07 0.60
N THR A 40 -17.73 0.14 -0.22
CA THR A 40 -17.41 -1.30 -0.07
C THR A 40 -16.08 -1.71 -0.73
N GLY A 41 -15.30 -0.76 -1.28
CA GLY A 41 -14.08 -1.07 -2.02
C GLY A 41 -14.31 -1.84 -3.34
N GLY A 42 -15.57 -1.97 -3.76
CA GLY A 42 -15.97 -2.71 -4.95
C GLY A 42 -15.92 -1.92 -6.26
N MET A 43 -15.33 -0.73 -6.27
CA MET A 43 -15.17 0.10 -7.47
C MET A 43 -14.10 -0.50 -8.39
N ARG A 44 -14.50 -1.43 -9.21
CA ARG A 44 -13.61 -2.06 -10.22
C ARG A 44 -13.86 -1.41 -11.57
N ILE A 45 -12.85 -0.75 -12.12
CA ILE A 45 -12.91 -0.09 -13.42
C ILE A 45 -12.14 -0.87 -14.51
N GLY A 46 -11.69 -2.09 -14.21
CA GLY A 46 -10.94 -2.92 -15.14
C GLY A 46 -9.47 -2.51 -15.30
N VAL A 47 -8.99 -1.51 -14.53
CA VAL A 47 -7.60 -1.05 -14.55
C VAL A 47 -6.97 -1.35 -13.18
N SER A 48 -5.89 -2.13 -13.17
CA SER A 48 -5.09 -2.36 -11.97
C SER A 48 -4.25 -1.13 -11.64
N ALA A 49 -3.85 -1.00 -10.37
CA ALA A 49 -2.92 0.06 -9.96
C ALA A 49 -1.60 0.01 -10.74
N ARG A 50 -1.10 -1.20 -11.03
CA ARG A 50 0.10 -1.40 -11.86
C ARG A 50 -0.08 -0.84 -13.27
N LEU A 51 -1.21 -1.14 -13.91
CA LEU A 51 -1.47 -0.65 -15.27
C LEU A 51 -1.64 0.88 -15.28
N ALA A 52 -2.25 1.46 -14.25
CA ALA A 52 -2.35 2.91 -14.11
C ALA A 52 -0.98 3.57 -13.96
N LYS A 53 -0.09 3.00 -13.14
CA LYS A 53 1.28 3.49 -12.97
C LYS A 53 2.09 3.37 -14.27
N GLN A 54 1.95 2.25 -15.01
CA GLN A 54 2.59 2.09 -16.31
C GLN A 54 2.10 3.15 -17.30
N ALA A 55 0.81 3.41 -17.37
CA ALA A 55 0.26 4.45 -18.26
C ALA A 55 0.79 5.85 -17.90
N LEU A 56 1.00 6.15 -16.62
CA LEU A 56 1.64 7.39 -16.19
C LEU A 56 3.12 7.44 -16.60
N ALA A 57 3.85 6.34 -16.47
CA ALA A 57 5.24 6.24 -16.92
C ALA A 57 5.36 6.46 -18.43
N ASP A 58 4.47 5.85 -19.21
CA ASP A 58 4.41 6.00 -20.66
C ASP A 58 4.06 7.45 -21.09
N LEU A 59 3.21 8.13 -20.32
CA LEU A 59 2.86 9.54 -20.56
C LEU A 59 4.08 10.46 -20.41
N GLY A 60 4.92 10.23 -19.38
CA GLY A 60 6.05 11.09 -19.06
C GLY A 60 7.39 10.64 -19.61
N PRO A 61 7.47 9.66 -20.51
CA PRO A 61 8.58 8.76 -20.89
C PRO A 61 9.62 8.57 -19.76
N VAL A 62 9.13 8.15 -18.59
CA VAL A 62 9.93 7.86 -17.40
C VAL A 62 9.83 6.38 -17.04
N ASP A 63 10.74 5.88 -16.19
CA ASP A 63 10.66 4.51 -15.71
C ASP A 63 9.48 4.35 -14.72
N VAL A 64 8.74 3.24 -14.82
CA VAL A 64 7.63 2.95 -13.91
C VAL A 64 8.06 2.89 -12.46
N THR A 65 9.30 2.53 -12.18
CA THR A 65 9.89 2.51 -10.84
C THR A 65 9.89 3.91 -10.22
N GLU A 66 10.14 4.95 -11.01
CA GLU A 66 10.07 6.35 -10.54
C GLU A 66 8.66 6.75 -10.10
N ILE A 67 7.65 6.29 -10.84
CA ILE A 67 6.25 6.49 -10.45
C ILE A 67 5.95 5.73 -9.15
N GLU A 68 6.42 4.49 -9.02
CA GLU A 68 6.20 3.66 -7.84
C GLU A 68 6.86 4.25 -6.59
N GLU A 69 8.05 4.79 -6.70
CA GLU A 69 8.73 5.47 -5.61
C GLU A 69 7.99 6.72 -5.10
N LEU A 70 7.37 7.48 -6.02
CA LEU A 70 6.64 8.68 -5.67
C LEU A 70 5.23 8.39 -5.14
N TRP A 71 4.62 7.27 -5.58
CA TRP A 71 3.18 7.01 -5.44
C TRP A 71 2.64 7.19 -4.03
N HIS A 72 3.30 6.64 -3.04
CA HIS A 72 2.86 6.69 -1.64
C HIS A 72 3.04 8.06 -0.96
N GLY A 73 3.82 8.95 -1.56
CA GLY A 73 4.00 10.33 -1.11
C GLY A 73 3.04 11.33 -1.76
N LEU A 74 2.36 10.92 -2.83
CA LEU A 74 1.50 11.80 -3.60
C LEU A 74 0.07 11.83 -3.05
N LYS A 75 -0.57 13.00 -3.18
CA LYS A 75 -1.99 13.18 -2.81
C LYS A 75 -2.78 13.77 -3.97
N PRO A 76 -4.07 13.37 -4.12
CA PRO A 76 -4.94 14.02 -5.08
C PRO A 76 -4.97 15.55 -4.88
N PRO A 77 -5.04 16.34 -5.96
CA PRO A 77 -5.36 15.99 -7.33
C PRO A 77 -4.17 15.60 -8.23
N TYR A 78 -2.99 15.28 -7.69
CA TYR A 78 -1.78 14.85 -8.42
C TYR A 78 -1.25 15.87 -9.43
N ALA A 79 -1.52 17.15 -9.24
CA ALA A 79 -1.14 18.22 -10.18
C ALA A 79 0.37 18.29 -10.42
N GLU A 80 1.19 18.11 -9.38
CA GLU A 80 2.65 18.12 -9.46
C GLU A 80 3.17 16.94 -10.27
N LEU A 81 2.57 15.74 -10.09
CA LEU A 81 2.90 14.54 -10.86
C LEU A 81 2.67 14.79 -12.35
N PHE A 82 1.46 15.25 -12.73
CA PHE A 82 1.15 15.51 -14.12
C PHE A 82 2.02 16.64 -14.72
N ALA A 83 2.30 17.69 -13.95
CA ALA A 83 3.18 18.76 -14.44
C ALA A 83 4.60 18.26 -14.73
N TRP A 84 5.12 17.34 -13.91
CA TRP A 84 6.41 16.69 -14.18
C TRP A 84 6.35 15.78 -15.40
N LEU A 85 5.36 14.88 -15.48
CA LEU A 85 5.22 13.95 -16.61
C LEU A 85 5.04 14.65 -17.95
N GLU A 86 4.43 15.83 -17.96
CA GLU A 86 4.28 16.69 -19.13
C GLU A 86 5.50 17.61 -19.41
N GLY A 87 6.57 17.47 -18.63
CA GLY A 87 7.79 18.28 -18.78
C GLY A 87 7.65 19.75 -18.38
N ARG A 88 6.59 20.11 -17.65
CA ARG A 88 6.30 21.49 -17.21
C ARG A 88 6.90 21.83 -15.82
N ALA A 89 7.31 20.81 -15.05
CA ALA A 89 7.91 20.97 -13.73
C ALA A 89 9.00 19.91 -13.50
N ALA A 90 9.83 20.15 -12.48
CA ALA A 90 10.78 19.15 -12.00
C ALA A 90 10.05 17.95 -11.36
N ARG A 91 10.76 16.82 -11.21
CA ARG A 91 10.26 15.63 -10.51
C ARG A 91 9.82 16.03 -9.09
N PRO A 92 8.61 15.63 -8.65
CA PRO A 92 8.16 15.89 -7.28
C PRO A 92 9.13 15.32 -6.25
N GLU A 93 9.42 16.09 -5.21
CA GLU A 93 10.26 15.62 -4.11
C GLU A 93 9.44 14.80 -3.12
N ARG A 94 10.07 13.80 -2.53
CA ARG A 94 9.49 13.02 -1.42
C ARG A 94 9.62 13.82 -0.12
N THR A 95 8.63 14.66 0.18
CA THR A 95 8.64 15.49 1.39
C THR A 95 8.28 14.74 2.67
N ALA A 96 7.49 13.67 2.56
CA ALA A 96 7.13 12.84 3.69
C ALA A 96 8.23 11.82 4.01
N LYS A 97 8.46 11.61 5.32
CA LYS A 97 9.42 10.62 5.84
C LYS A 97 8.76 9.28 6.08
N ALA A 98 9.57 8.23 6.13
CA ALA A 98 9.15 6.87 6.41
C ALA A 98 8.02 6.40 5.49
N LEU A 99 8.12 6.69 4.19
CA LEU A 99 7.15 6.25 3.18
C LEU A 99 7.34 4.78 2.84
N PHE A 100 6.24 4.13 2.48
CA PHE A 100 6.25 2.80 1.88
C PHE A 100 7.11 2.79 0.61
N ARG A 101 7.87 1.72 0.43
CA ARG A 101 8.66 1.46 -0.77
C ARG A 101 8.11 0.24 -1.50
N PRO A 102 8.20 0.19 -2.84
CA PRO A 102 7.78 -0.98 -3.60
C PRO A 102 8.45 -2.26 -3.06
N VAL A 103 7.65 -3.28 -2.79
CA VAL A 103 8.15 -4.58 -2.32
C VAL A 103 8.42 -5.50 -3.49
N MET A 104 9.46 -6.33 -3.38
CA MET A 104 9.68 -7.41 -4.34
C MET A 104 8.64 -8.49 -4.16
N LEU A 105 8.13 -8.99 -5.28
CA LEU A 105 7.20 -10.11 -5.32
C LEU A 105 7.93 -11.33 -5.90
N SER A 106 7.81 -12.46 -5.22
CA SER A 106 8.34 -13.73 -5.73
C SER A 106 7.54 -14.23 -6.92
N ASN A 107 8.21 -14.91 -7.84
CA ASN A 107 7.59 -15.68 -8.88
C ASN A 107 7.42 -17.13 -8.39
N PRO A 108 6.32 -17.82 -8.77
CA PRO A 108 6.17 -19.23 -8.45
C PRO A 108 7.23 -20.06 -9.20
N VAL A 109 7.74 -21.07 -8.52
CA VAL A 109 8.58 -22.11 -9.14
C VAL A 109 7.65 -23.11 -9.79
N GLY A 110 7.80 -23.35 -11.08
CA GLY A 110 7.02 -24.34 -11.82
C GLY A 110 7.61 -25.76 -11.75
N ASP A 111 6.87 -26.72 -12.29
CA ASP A 111 7.33 -28.10 -12.37
C ASP A 111 8.63 -28.20 -13.20
N GLY A 112 9.65 -28.84 -12.63
CA GLY A 112 10.96 -29.02 -13.26
C GLY A 112 11.87 -27.79 -13.29
N ASP A 113 11.48 -26.68 -12.69
CA ASP A 113 12.34 -25.50 -12.59
C ASP A 113 13.45 -25.71 -11.56
N LEU A 114 13.16 -26.40 -10.44
CA LEU A 114 14.15 -26.72 -9.41
C LEU A 114 15.34 -27.48 -9.95
N GLU A 115 15.15 -28.33 -10.96
CA GLU A 115 16.22 -29.11 -11.60
C GLU A 115 17.17 -28.24 -12.44
N LYS A 116 16.73 -27.03 -12.81
CA LYS A 116 17.47 -26.10 -13.68
C LYS A 116 18.17 -24.99 -12.89
N LEU A 117 17.81 -24.81 -11.61
CA LEU A 117 18.38 -23.77 -10.77
C LEU A 117 19.78 -24.19 -10.31
N ASP A 118 20.75 -23.27 -10.42
CA ASP A 118 22.05 -23.48 -9.79
C ASP A 118 21.92 -23.14 -8.28
N PRO A 119 22.14 -24.11 -7.38
CA PRO A 119 22.04 -23.87 -5.94
C PRO A 119 22.96 -22.74 -5.43
N GLY A 120 24.02 -22.40 -6.17
CA GLY A 120 24.93 -21.30 -5.82
C GLY A 120 24.31 -19.91 -5.98
N ASP A 121 23.25 -19.80 -6.79
CA ASP A 121 22.57 -18.53 -7.09
C ASP A 121 21.32 -18.30 -6.21
N TYR A 122 20.95 -19.26 -5.36
CA TYR A 122 19.71 -19.24 -4.59
C TYR A 122 19.93 -19.54 -3.11
N ALA A 123 19.10 -18.95 -2.26
CA ALA A 123 18.97 -19.31 -0.86
C ALA A 123 17.62 -19.99 -0.61
N ALA A 124 17.62 -21.04 0.20
CA ALA A 124 16.39 -21.66 0.68
C ALA A 124 16.01 -21.10 2.03
N GLU A 125 14.79 -20.63 2.16
CA GLU A 125 14.25 -20.01 3.37
C GLU A 125 12.93 -20.67 3.79
N TRP A 126 12.61 -20.62 5.08
CA TRP A 126 11.29 -21.00 5.54
C TRP A 126 10.26 -19.99 5.06
N LYS A 127 9.14 -20.50 4.54
CA LYS A 127 7.98 -19.68 4.26
C LYS A 127 7.12 -19.57 5.51
N TRP A 128 7.37 -18.52 6.28
CA TRP A 128 6.58 -18.22 7.46
C TRP A 128 5.13 -17.84 7.12
N ASP A 129 4.21 -18.16 8.01
CA ASP A 129 2.78 -17.85 7.87
C ASP A 129 2.37 -16.76 8.85
N GLY A 130 2.52 -15.53 8.43
CA GLY A 130 2.22 -14.33 9.21
C GLY A 130 1.64 -13.21 8.35
N ILE A 131 1.92 -11.97 8.74
CA ILE A 131 1.55 -10.79 7.96
C ILE A 131 2.81 -10.16 7.37
N ARG A 132 2.91 -10.10 6.04
CA ARG A 132 4.00 -9.35 5.43
C ARG A 132 3.86 -7.87 5.75
N VAL A 133 4.88 -7.31 6.36
CA VAL A 133 4.96 -5.91 6.73
C VAL A 133 6.25 -5.28 6.24
N GLN A 134 6.18 -4.00 5.94
CA GLN A 134 7.37 -3.18 5.76
C GLN A 134 7.50 -2.22 6.93
N ALA A 135 8.57 -2.37 7.70
CA ALA A 135 8.92 -1.49 8.80
C ALA A 135 9.85 -0.39 8.30
N THR A 136 9.44 0.86 8.42
CA THR A 136 10.17 2.01 7.92
C THR A 136 10.45 3.00 9.02
N CYS A 137 11.73 3.31 9.23
CA CYS A 137 12.20 4.35 10.14
C CYS A 137 13.03 5.36 9.36
N GLU A 138 12.65 6.63 9.40
CA GLU A 138 13.38 7.69 8.70
C GLU A 138 13.24 9.01 9.45
N GLY A 139 14.36 9.55 9.88
CA GLY A 139 14.42 10.83 10.60
C GLY A 139 13.51 10.89 11.83
N GLY A 140 13.42 9.81 12.61
CA GLY A 140 12.63 9.66 13.81
C GLY A 140 11.13 9.34 13.58
N VAL A 141 10.68 9.30 12.33
CA VAL A 141 9.33 8.83 11.99
C VAL A 141 9.36 7.32 11.80
N ARG A 142 8.45 6.61 12.44
CA ARG A 142 8.32 5.15 12.40
C ARG A 142 6.98 4.77 11.83
N ARG A 143 6.97 3.83 10.88
CA ARG A 143 5.75 3.33 10.23
C ARG A 143 5.87 1.84 9.96
N LEU A 144 4.73 1.17 10.07
CA LEU A 144 4.53 -0.19 9.60
C LEU A 144 3.49 -0.16 8.47
N TYR A 145 3.84 -0.78 7.37
CA TYR A 145 2.98 -0.86 6.20
C TYR A 145 2.61 -2.29 5.90
N SER A 146 1.37 -2.51 5.50
CA SER A 146 0.93 -3.78 4.95
C SER A 146 1.59 -4.06 3.59
N ARG A 147 1.42 -5.27 3.08
CA ARG A 147 1.86 -5.67 1.74
C ARG A 147 1.41 -4.71 0.62
N THR A 148 0.27 -4.04 0.80
CA THR A 148 -0.34 -3.12 -0.16
C THR A 148 0.05 -1.67 0.07
N GLY A 149 0.81 -1.37 1.12
CA GLY A 149 1.26 -0.02 1.46
C GLY A 149 0.28 0.76 2.34
N ASP A 150 -0.69 0.07 2.96
CA ASP A 150 -1.56 0.69 3.94
C ASP A 150 -0.82 0.85 5.26
N ASP A 151 -0.93 2.04 5.91
CA ASP A 151 -0.32 2.28 7.22
C ASP A 151 -1.08 1.50 8.30
N VAL A 152 -0.44 0.47 8.83
CA VAL A 152 -0.96 -0.39 9.90
C VAL A 152 -0.31 -0.11 11.26
N SER A 153 0.52 0.94 11.37
CA SER A 153 1.19 1.32 12.62
C SER A 153 0.23 1.46 13.82
N PRO A 154 -1.00 1.99 13.65
CA PRO A 154 -1.94 2.09 14.76
C PRO A 154 -2.41 0.74 15.35
N ALA A 155 -2.29 -0.34 14.57
CA ALA A 155 -2.63 -1.69 15.05
C ALA A 155 -1.51 -2.32 15.89
N PHE A 156 -0.27 -1.86 15.72
CA PHE A 156 0.92 -2.40 16.37
C PHE A 156 1.76 -1.28 17.03
N PRO A 157 1.20 -0.55 18.02
CA PRO A 157 1.86 0.61 18.60
C PRO A 157 3.11 0.24 19.41
N ASP A 158 3.12 -0.92 20.02
CA ASP A 158 4.24 -1.50 20.76
C ASP A 158 5.42 -1.78 19.79
N LEU A 159 5.17 -2.48 18.70
CA LEU A 159 6.18 -2.77 17.70
C LEU A 159 6.78 -1.47 17.12
N ALA A 160 5.92 -0.50 16.77
CA ALA A 160 6.38 0.79 16.27
C ALA A 160 7.27 1.53 17.30
N ALA A 161 7.00 1.38 18.60
CA ALA A 161 7.81 1.98 19.67
C ALA A 161 9.21 1.35 19.78
N PHE A 162 9.34 0.06 19.49
CA PHE A 162 10.61 -0.69 19.59
C PHE A 162 11.49 -0.58 18.34
N MET A 163 11.03 0.04 17.25
CA MET A 163 11.83 0.18 16.04
C MET A 163 12.96 1.20 16.25
N GLU A 164 14.19 0.72 16.43
CA GLU A 164 15.39 1.51 16.72
C GLU A 164 16.45 1.41 15.60
N PHE A 165 16.03 1.61 14.37
CA PHE A 165 16.92 1.61 13.20
C PHE A 165 16.61 2.82 12.31
N ASP A 166 17.46 3.10 11.34
CA ASP A 166 17.20 4.07 10.26
C ASP A 166 17.27 3.31 8.93
N GLY A 167 16.13 3.23 8.26
CA GLY A 167 16.01 2.48 7.01
C GLY A 167 14.65 1.81 6.83
N VAL A 168 14.61 0.82 5.94
CA VAL A 168 13.42 0.05 5.59
C VAL A 168 13.72 -1.44 5.69
N LEU A 169 12.91 -2.17 6.43
CA LEU A 169 12.95 -3.63 6.53
C LEU A 169 11.65 -4.20 5.96
N ASP A 170 11.76 -5.19 5.10
CA ASP A 170 10.64 -5.97 4.58
C ASP A 170 10.71 -7.37 5.21
N GLY A 171 9.64 -7.81 5.85
CA GLY A 171 9.63 -9.06 6.59
C GLY A 171 8.24 -9.60 6.85
N GLU A 172 8.19 -10.71 7.56
CA GLU A 172 6.95 -11.35 7.99
C GLU A 172 6.77 -11.11 9.49
N LEU A 173 5.65 -10.50 9.86
CA LEU A 173 5.25 -10.31 11.25
C LEU A 173 4.61 -11.60 11.75
N LEU A 174 5.17 -12.13 12.82
CA LEU A 174 4.73 -13.36 13.47
C LEU A 174 4.36 -13.07 14.92
N VAL A 175 3.40 -13.83 15.45
CA VAL A 175 3.20 -13.94 16.88
C VAL A 175 4.12 -15.04 17.40
N GLY A 176 4.81 -14.78 18.46
CA GLY A 176 5.67 -15.81 19.07
C GLY A 176 6.35 -15.34 20.32
N ASP A 177 6.69 -16.29 21.14
CA ASP A 177 7.62 -16.16 22.26
C ASP A 177 8.97 -16.70 21.75
N PRO A 178 10.12 -16.01 21.99
CA PRO A 178 11.45 -16.50 21.60
C PRO A 178 11.78 -17.91 22.09
N GLU A 179 11.09 -18.40 23.14
CA GLU A 179 11.31 -19.72 23.73
C GLU A 179 10.28 -20.78 23.28
N HIS A 180 9.27 -20.38 22.46
CA HIS A 180 8.19 -21.26 22.03
C HIS A 180 8.00 -21.19 20.51
N GLU A 181 7.20 -22.12 20.00
CA GLU A 181 6.86 -22.17 18.57
C GLU A 181 6.18 -20.87 18.11
N THR A 182 6.54 -20.38 16.93
CA THR A 182 5.88 -19.23 16.32
C THR A 182 4.43 -19.57 16.00
N GLY A 183 3.51 -18.65 16.34
CA GLY A 183 2.10 -18.74 15.96
C GLY A 183 1.89 -18.57 14.45
N THR A 184 0.67 -18.81 14.03
CA THR A 184 0.22 -18.66 12.64
C THR A 184 -0.40 -17.27 12.41
N PHE A 185 -0.72 -16.97 11.16
CA PHE A 185 -1.50 -15.78 10.79
C PHE A 185 -2.80 -15.60 11.60
N SER A 186 -3.44 -16.71 12.00
CA SER A 186 -4.68 -16.68 12.78
C SER A 186 -4.50 -16.23 14.23
N ASP A 187 -3.27 -16.19 14.71
CA ASP A 187 -2.93 -15.81 16.07
C ASP A 187 -2.58 -14.31 16.18
N LEU A 188 -2.44 -13.62 15.04
CA LEU A 188 -2.21 -12.18 14.91
C LEU A 188 -3.52 -11.41 14.93
#